data_94c9e31c2a188695153c343790720d49
#
_entry.id   94c9e31c2a188695153c343790720d49
#
_cell.length_a   1.000
_cell.length_b   1.000
_cell.length_c   1.000
_cell.angle_alpha   90.00
_cell.angle_beta   90.00
_cell.angle_gamma   90.00
#
_symmetry.space_group_name_H-M   'P 1'
#
loop_
_entity.id
_entity.type
_entity.pdbx_description
1 polymer ?
#
loop_
_entity_poly.entity_id
_entity_poly.type
_entity_poly.pdbx_seq_one_letter_code
_entity_poly.pdbx_strand_id
1 'polypeptide(L)'
;MEKSIAKDLLSIGAVFLRPEQPFTWASGIKSPIYCDNRLTLTAPVVRGHVEAGLAGIVRTKFPGAEVLMGTSTAGIAHAAITATLLDLPMGYVRSGSKDHGRSNRIEGKLEKGQKVVVIEDLISTGDS
;
A
#
# COMPACT_ATOMS: atom_id res chain seq x y z
N MET A 1 1.36 15.86 7.93
CA MET A 1 1.62 14.46 7.57
C MET A 1 2.14 14.30 6.15
N GLU A 2 1.44 14.79 5.16
CA GLU A 2 1.84 14.66 3.74
C GLU A 2 3.24 15.18 3.46
N LYS A 3 3.54 16.38 3.94
CA LYS A 3 4.87 16.99 3.72
C LYS A 3 5.98 16.22 4.41
N SER A 4 5.73 15.65 5.59
CA SER A 4 6.74 14.88 6.30
C SER A 4 7.01 13.55 5.64
N ILE A 5 5.98 12.89 5.11
CA ILE A 5 6.15 11.64 4.34
C ILE A 5 6.93 11.91 3.05
N ALA A 6 6.63 12.99 2.35
CA ALA A 6 7.37 13.35 1.14
C ALA A 6 8.85 13.58 1.43
N LYS A 7 9.17 14.27 2.53
CA LYS A 7 10.56 14.48 2.96
C LYS A 7 11.23 13.16 3.34
N ASP A 8 10.52 12.29 4.03
CA ASP A 8 11.02 10.96 4.38
C ASP A 8 11.40 10.16 3.13
N LEU A 9 10.52 10.14 2.12
CA LEU A 9 10.76 9.44 0.87
C LEU A 9 12.00 9.99 0.14
N LEU A 10 12.15 11.31 0.12
CA LEU A 10 13.33 11.94 -0.46
C LEU A 10 14.59 11.57 0.32
N SER A 11 14.52 11.56 1.64
CA SER A 11 15.67 11.31 2.52
C SER A 11 16.26 9.92 2.36
N ILE A 12 15.43 8.93 2.02
CA ILE A 12 15.88 7.54 1.84
C ILE A 12 16.18 7.19 0.38
N GLY A 13 16.08 8.16 -0.52
CA GLY A 13 16.35 7.92 -1.94
C GLY A 13 15.27 7.12 -2.65
N ALA A 14 14.04 7.17 -2.17
CA ALA A 14 12.92 6.46 -2.78
C ALA A 14 12.34 7.16 -4.01
N VAL A 15 12.69 8.42 -4.21
CA VAL A 15 12.20 9.22 -5.33
C VAL A 15 13.28 9.37 -6.39
N PHE A 16 12.95 9.01 -7.61
CA PHE A 16 13.85 9.08 -8.77
C PHE A 16 13.31 10.09 -9.77
N LEU A 17 14.16 10.98 -10.25
CA LEU A 17 13.81 12.02 -11.21
C LEU A 17 14.59 11.82 -12.51
N ARG A 18 13.90 11.71 -13.63
CA ARG A 18 14.50 11.60 -14.97
C ARG A 18 13.71 12.44 -15.97
N PRO A 19 13.90 13.78 -15.95
CA PRO A 19 13.12 14.67 -16.81
C PRO A 19 13.44 14.50 -18.29
N GLU A 20 14.68 14.10 -18.65
CA GLU A 20 15.10 13.94 -20.04
C GLU A 20 14.82 12.55 -20.59
N GLN A 21 14.75 11.54 -19.73
CA GLN A 21 14.43 10.16 -20.08
C GLN A 21 13.36 9.63 -19.14
N PRO A 22 12.10 10.01 -19.35
CA PRO A 22 11.02 9.64 -18.44
C PRO A 22 10.91 8.14 -18.22
N PHE A 23 10.48 7.77 -17.02
CA PHE A 23 10.12 6.40 -16.69
C PHE A 23 8.81 6.04 -17.39
N THR A 24 8.67 4.79 -17.77
CA THR A 24 7.39 4.25 -18.21
C THR A 24 6.83 3.39 -17.08
N TRP A 25 5.73 3.83 -16.49
CA TRP A 25 5.06 3.10 -15.43
C TRP A 25 4.37 1.84 -15.98
N ALA A 26 4.01 0.91 -15.11
CA ALA A 26 3.30 -0.30 -15.50
C ALA A 26 1.98 -0.01 -16.24
N SER A 27 1.35 1.14 -15.94
CA SER A 27 0.15 1.61 -16.63
C SER A 27 0.39 2.10 -18.06
N GLY A 28 1.67 2.21 -18.48
CA GLY A 28 2.05 2.80 -19.76
C GLY A 28 2.27 4.31 -19.72
N ILE A 29 1.97 4.95 -18.61
CA ILE A 29 2.17 6.40 -18.45
C ILE A 29 3.66 6.71 -18.38
N LYS A 30 4.09 7.71 -19.16
CA LYS A 30 5.45 8.23 -19.11
C LYS A 30 5.51 9.36 -18.08
N SER A 31 6.44 9.26 -17.14
CA SER A 31 6.58 10.25 -16.08
C SER A 31 8.05 10.56 -15.81
N PRO A 32 8.41 11.82 -15.56
CA PRO A 32 9.77 12.19 -15.15
C PRO A 32 10.11 11.76 -13.72
N ILE A 33 9.12 11.31 -12.97
CA ILE A 33 9.28 10.89 -11.57
C ILE A 33 8.85 9.43 -11.40
N TYR A 34 9.59 8.72 -10.57
CA TYR A 34 9.24 7.40 -10.10
C TYR A 34 9.50 7.33 -8.61
N CYS A 35 8.56 6.79 -7.86
CA CYS A 35 8.71 6.58 -6.43
C CYS A 35 8.63 5.09 -6.11
N ASP A 36 9.68 4.55 -5.47
CA ASP A 36 9.66 3.18 -4.98
C ASP A 36 9.33 3.17 -3.50
N ASN A 37 8.06 3.05 -3.20
CA ASN A 37 7.56 3.06 -1.82
C ASN A 37 8.04 1.85 -1.01
N ARG A 38 8.44 0.77 -1.66
CA ARG A 38 8.93 -0.44 -0.99
C ARG A 38 10.24 -0.19 -0.24
N LEU A 39 11.00 0.83 -0.64
CA LEU A 39 12.23 1.20 0.07
C LEU A 39 11.95 1.66 1.49
N THR A 40 10.74 2.09 1.80
CA THR A 40 10.36 2.44 3.17
C THR A 40 10.46 1.25 4.12
N LEU A 41 10.25 0.04 3.61
CA LEU A 41 10.28 -1.17 4.43
C LEU A 41 11.65 -1.42 5.06
N THR A 42 12.71 -1.04 4.36
CA THR A 42 14.09 -1.23 4.85
C THR A 42 14.62 -0.02 5.63
N ALA A 43 13.81 1.02 5.79
CA ALA A 43 14.13 2.22 6.54
C ALA A 43 13.22 2.31 7.78
N PRO A 44 13.60 1.72 8.92
CA PRO A 44 12.67 1.52 10.05
C PRO A 44 11.98 2.79 10.56
N VAL A 45 12.69 3.91 10.63
CA VAL A 45 12.10 5.17 11.10
C VAL A 45 11.05 5.67 10.11
N VAL A 46 11.38 5.69 8.82
CA VAL A 46 10.44 6.09 7.76
C VAL A 46 9.27 5.13 7.68
N ARG A 47 9.54 3.84 7.77
CA ARG A 47 8.49 2.82 7.82
C ARG A 47 7.51 3.11 8.96
N GLY A 48 8.02 3.41 10.15
CA GLY A 48 7.19 3.78 11.30
C GLY A 48 6.29 4.98 11.02
N HIS A 49 6.82 6.01 10.36
CA HIS A 49 6.05 7.20 10.00
C HIS A 49 4.94 6.87 8.99
N VAL A 50 5.25 6.08 7.97
CA VAL A 50 4.28 5.67 6.96
C VAL A 50 3.14 4.85 7.59
N GLU A 51 3.49 3.85 8.37
CA GLU A 51 2.49 2.95 8.97
C GLU A 51 1.65 3.66 10.02
N ALA A 52 2.26 4.54 10.82
CA ALA A 52 1.52 5.39 11.76
C ALA A 52 0.57 6.34 11.03
N GLY A 53 1.00 6.88 9.90
CA GLY A 53 0.16 7.72 9.04
C GLY A 53 -1.04 6.97 8.50
N LEU A 54 -0.82 5.76 7.97
CA LEU A 54 -1.91 4.90 7.48
C LEU A 54 -2.88 4.54 8.62
N ALA A 55 -2.36 4.16 9.78
CA ALA A 55 -3.20 3.88 10.95
C ALA A 55 -4.05 5.08 11.36
N GLY A 56 -3.46 6.27 11.34
CA GLY A 56 -4.16 7.52 11.63
C GLY A 56 -5.31 7.78 10.65
N ILE A 57 -5.08 7.56 9.36
CA ILE A 57 -6.11 7.70 8.33
C ILE A 57 -7.25 6.71 8.58
N VAL A 58 -6.94 5.46 8.86
CA VAL A 58 -7.98 4.46 9.14
C VAL A 58 -8.81 4.85 10.36
N ARG A 59 -8.16 5.28 11.45
CA ARG A 59 -8.87 5.71 12.66
C ARG A 59 -9.80 6.88 12.41
N THR A 60 -9.37 7.86 11.62
CA THR A 60 -10.12 9.11 11.44
C THR A 60 -11.12 9.05 10.30
N LYS A 61 -10.78 8.38 9.20
CA LYS A 61 -11.62 8.33 8.00
C LYS A 61 -12.49 7.08 7.94
N PHE A 62 -12.02 6.00 8.55
CA PHE A 62 -12.72 4.70 8.50
C PHE A 62 -12.83 4.09 9.89
N PRO A 63 -13.46 4.80 10.85
CA PRO A 63 -13.49 4.32 12.25
C PRO A 63 -14.24 2.99 12.43
N GLY A 64 -15.07 2.63 11.45
CA GLY A 64 -15.80 1.37 11.47
C GLY A 64 -15.07 0.21 10.82
N ALA A 65 -13.82 0.37 10.42
CA ALA A 65 -13.05 -0.70 9.78
C ALA A 65 -12.94 -1.93 10.69
N GLU A 66 -13.21 -3.09 10.13
CA GLU A 66 -13.18 -4.36 10.86
C GLU A 66 -12.03 -5.25 10.43
N VAL A 67 -11.57 -5.09 9.19
CA VAL A 67 -10.48 -5.88 8.61
C VAL A 67 -9.69 -5.00 7.66
N LEU A 68 -8.37 -5.16 7.62
CA LEU A 68 -7.54 -4.56 6.60
C LEU A 68 -7.11 -5.60 5.57
N MET A 69 -7.14 -5.24 4.30
CA MET A 69 -6.66 -6.10 3.22
C MET A 69 -5.56 -5.37 2.46
N GLY A 70 -4.41 -6.00 2.34
CA GLY A 70 -3.32 -5.46 1.52
C GLY A 70 -3.42 -5.97 0.09
N THR A 71 -3.07 -5.13 -0.87
CA THR A 71 -2.94 -5.57 -2.26
C THR A 71 -1.59 -6.20 -2.50
N SER A 72 -1.56 -7.34 -3.18
CA SER A 72 -0.29 -7.96 -3.57
C SER A 72 0.43 -7.09 -4.59
N THR A 73 1.72 -6.90 -4.45
CA THR A 73 2.55 -7.49 -3.40
C THR A 73 2.91 -6.43 -2.36
N ALA A 74 3.12 -5.20 -2.79
CA ALA A 74 3.66 -4.12 -1.96
C ALA A 74 2.72 -3.71 -0.82
N GLY A 75 1.42 -3.81 -1.01
CA GLY A 75 0.45 -3.44 0.02
C GLY A 75 0.38 -4.41 1.20
N ILE A 76 0.87 -5.63 1.04
CA ILE A 76 0.76 -6.66 2.08
C ILE A 76 1.49 -6.26 3.36
N ALA A 77 2.75 -5.87 3.26
CA ALA A 77 3.54 -5.49 4.43
C ALA A 77 2.97 -4.27 5.13
N HIS A 78 2.57 -3.25 4.36
CA HIS A 78 1.94 -2.05 4.92
C HIS A 78 0.65 -2.36 5.66
N ALA A 79 -0.19 -3.22 5.07
CA ALA A 79 -1.44 -3.63 5.72
C ALA A 79 -1.18 -4.40 7.02
N ALA A 80 -0.18 -5.29 7.03
CA ALA A 80 0.15 -6.09 8.21
C ALA A 80 0.60 -5.22 9.38
N ILE A 81 1.52 -4.29 9.12
CA ILE A 81 2.03 -3.41 10.17
C ILE A 81 0.93 -2.46 10.66
N THR A 82 0.18 -1.88 9.73
CA THR A 82 -0.94 -0.98 10.07
C THR A 82 -1.99 -1.70 10.90
N ALA A 83 -2.35 -2.92 10.52
CA ALA A 83 -3.31 -3.73 11.27
C ALA A 83 -2.81 -4.04 12.68
N THR A 84 -1.51 -4.30 12.83
CA THR A 84 -0.88 -4.50 14.14
C THR A 84 -1.02 -3.27 15.02
N LEU A 85 -0.79 -2.08 14.46
CA LEU A 85 -0.94 -0.82 15.19
C LEU A 85 -2.40 -0.56 15.59
N LEU A 86 -3.34 -1.04 14.81
CA LEU A 86 -4.78 -0.85 15.07
C LEU A 86 -5.41 -2.01 15.82
N ASP A 87 -4.68 -3.08 16.05
CA ASP A 87 -5.18 -4.34 16.61
C ASP A 87 -6.37 -4.87 15.80
N LEU A 88 -6.24 -4.86 14.49
CA LEU A 88 -7.26 -5.37 13.57
C LEU A 88 -6.78 -6.63 12.85
N PRO A 89 -7.72 -7.51 12.49
CA PRO A 89 -7.40 -8.62 11.57
C PRO A 89 -6.97 -8.09 10.22
N MET A 90 -6.14 -8.85 9.52
CA MET A 90 -5.73 -8.50 8.17
C MET A 90 -5.64 -9.74 7.29
N GLY A 91 -5.68 -9.52 6.01
CA GLY A 91 -5.37 -10.49 4.98
C GLY A 91 -4.85 -9.75 3.77
N TYR A 92 -4.81 -10.42 2.63
CA TYR A 92 -4.38 -9.75 1.42
C TYR A 92 -5.09 -10.30 0.19
N VAL A 93 -5.07 -9.50 -0.87
CA VAL A 93 -5.68 -9.83 -2.15
C VAL A 93 -4.58 -10.16 -3.13
N ARG A 94 -4.61 -11.37 -3.69
CA ARG A 94 -3.63 -11.77 -4.70
C ARG A 94 -3.93 -11.07 -6.02
N SER A 95 -2.87 -10.72 -6.75
CA SER A 95 -3.00 -10.19 -8.09
C SER A 95 -3.11 -11.34 -9.10
N GLY A 96 -3.87 -11.13 -10.15
CA GLY A 96 -3.99 -12.07 -11.25
C GLY A 96 -4.98 -13.19 -11.00
N SER A 97 -5.48 -13.74 -12.09
CA SER A 97 -6.48 -14.80 -12.07
C SER A 97 -5.97 -16.04 -12.77
N LYS A 98 -4.68 -16.32 -12.70
CA LYS A 98 -4.08 -17.42 -13.45
C LYS A 98 -4.23 -18.78 -12.79
N ASP A 99 -5.17 -18.91 -11.92
CA ASP A 99 -5.29 -20.11 -11.15
C ASP A 99 -6.24 -21.08 -11.71
N HIS A 100 -6.09 -21.55 -12.87
CA HIS A 100 -6.69 -22.79 -13.36
C HIS A 100 -8.09 -23.10 -12.78
N GLY A 101 -8.98 -22.11 -12.80
CA GLY A 101 -10.35 -22.25 -12.34
C GLY A 101 -10.61 -21.94 -10.87
N ARG A 102 -9.62 -21.58 -10.11
CA ARG A 102 -9.83 -21.11 -8.75
C ARG A 102 -9.97 -19.60 -8.73
N SER A 103 -11.12 -19.14 -8.26
CA SER A 103 -11.43 -17.72 -8.18
C SER A 103 -11.04 -17.06 -6.86
N ASN A 104 -10.45 -17.83 -5.92
CA ASN A 104 -10.17 -17.32 -4.60
C ASN A 104 -8.91 -16.45 -4.61
N ARG A 105 -9.11 -15.15 -4.63
CA ARG A 105 -8.05 -14.15 -4.65
C ARG A 105 -7.70 -13.59 -3.28
N ILE A 106 -8.49 -13.96 -2.27
CA ILE A 106 -8.34 -13.44 -0.92
C ILE A 106 -7.62 -14.46 -0.06
N GLU A 107 -6.55 -14.04 0.57
CA GLU A 107 -5.83 -14.81 1.55
C GLU A 107 -6.11 -14.23 2.95
N GLY A 108 -6.57 -15.08 3.82
CA GLY A 108 -7.10 -14.71 5.12
C GLY A 108 -8.59 -14.97 5.17
N LYS A 109 -9.21 -14.60 6.28
CA LYS A 109 -10.64 -14.85 6.50
C LYS A 109 -11.42 -13.56 6.37
N LEU A 110 -12.38 -13.54 5.46
CA LEU A 110 -13.38 -12.49 5.36
C LEU A 110 -14.77 -13.07 5.53
N GLU A 111 -15.59 -12.36 6.27
CA GLU A 111 -16.99 -12.71 6.44
C GLU A 111 -17.87 -11.69 5.74
N LYS A 112 -18.97 -12.16 5.19
CA LYS A 112 -19.94 -11.30 4.51
C LYS A 112 -20.43 -10.21 5.47
N GLY A 113 -20.46 -8.98 4.97
CA GLY A 113 -20.93 -7.83 5.75
C GLY A 113 -19.86 -7.11 6.54
N GLN A 114 -18.64 -7.63 6.61
CA GLN A 114 -17.56 -6.94 7.28
C GLN A 114 -17.15 -5.69 6.52
N LYS A 115 -16.77 -4.66 7.28
CA LYS A 115 -16.22 -3.41 6.71
C LYS A 115 -14.72 -3.55 6.52
N VAL A 116 -14.30 -3.51 5.27
CA VAL A 116 -12.91 -3.74 4.86
C VAL A 116 -12.29 -2.44 4.38
N VAL A 117 -11.09 -2.17 4.83
CA VAL A 117 -10.25 -1.10 4.25
C VAL A 117 -9.11 -1.76 3.48
N VAL A 118 -8.92 -1.35 2.24
CA VAL A 118 -7.84 -1.86 1.39
C VAL A 118 -6.65 -0.94 1.50
N ILE A 119 -5.48 -1.52 1.71
CA ILE A 119 -4.20 -0.81 1.80
C ILE A 119 -3.40 -1.06 0.53
N GLU A 120 -3.04 0.03 -0.13
CA GLU A 120 -2.23 0.02 -1.34
C GLU A 120 -1.14 1.08 -1.21
N ASP A 121 0.04 0.82 -1.74
CA ASP A 121 1.17 1.75 -1.64
C ASP A 121 1.19 2.81 -2.74
N LEU A 122 0.65 2.48 -3.91
CA LEU A 122 0.69 3.38 -5.06
C LEU A 122 -0.53 3.15 -5.94
N ILE A 123 -1.26 4.22 -6.21
CA ILE A 123 -2.39 4.19 -7.12
C ILE A 123 -2.04 5.01 -8.36
N SER A 124 -2.18 4.40 -9.52
CA SER A 124 -2.02 5.08 -10.82
C SER A 124 -3.38 5.18 -11.51
N THR A 125 -3.75 4.14 -12.26
CA THR A 125 -5.05 4.11 -12.94
C THR A 125 -6.19 3.60 -12.06
N GLY A 126 -5.85 2.90 -10.99
CA GLY A 126 -6.82 2.26 -10.13
C GLY A 126 -7.19 0.84 -10.55
N ASP A 127 -6.41 0.25 -11.46
CA ASP A 127 -6.70 -1.09 -11.97
C ASP A 127 -6.27 -2.23 -11.01
N SER A 128 -5.38 -1.92 -10.11
CA SER A 128 -4.89 -2.96 -9.16
C SER A 128 -5.83 -3.22 -8.01
#